data_128d67c3c3853b98096bdf2768f14e31
#
_entry.id   128d67c3c3853b98096bdf2768f14e31
#
_cell.length_a   1.000
_cell.length_b   1.000
_cell.length_c   1.000
_cell.angle_alpha   90.00
_cell.angle_beta   90.00
_cell.angle_gamma   90.00
#
_symmetry.space_group_name_H-M   'P 1'
#
loop_
_entity.id
_entity.type
_entity.pdbx_description
1 polymer ?
#
loop_
_entity_poly.entity_id
_entity_poly.type
_entity_poly.pdbx_seq_one_letter_code
_entity_poly.pdbx_strand_id
1 'polypeptide(L)'
;MKKFLLFIFLLPGALNTFAFTLSPEAKQEAALFNTFLQATYALREEDPKAFLYLQKALQSDPDSKYLKRLLVSSALANGKPEDATPYADFINQGENSAEDWSIYGAYQWKTGDLKGAKESYEKALTLDPEDTRTLYQYVLLLSTFPVDEAAENFTKIAQKYPDLACDAYTETGHLYLRRQNFQKALEYYGKAVEADPTEPTPRLGRGEIYEKTNQFFLMLHEFEELEKMGYANAGTLSRMGSVYFLVKDYENAEKYFLKAKEHFNADAPSAYFLALLAEQKGDFSRAVGYLRDASDYDANPSKQLQAAFYLKRLNQPKESLKALQQAYRAFPDNIEIAYFYALALHDDAQYKKANKVLKKLLLTAPLYHDARLQYAYSLESARNYQEMENQLNILLEYQPNNAAALNLYAYSLAQRGERLPKAQEFIAKALALNPTDYSFIDTQAWVYFKQKNYTAAEDLLKSIPQEVLQANPEIAYHLGAVYFETGNREQAKIYLEMALPTQKEAKKLYKKLQKKAAR
;
A
#
# COMPACT_ATOMS: atom_id res chain seq x y z
N MET A 1 -25.72 -42.50 47.88
CA MET A 1 -24.47 -43.28 47.82
C MET A 1 -23.50 -42.86 48.92
N LYS A 2 -23.74 -43.33 50.16
CA LYS A 2 -22.79 -43.24 51.30
C LYS A 2 -22.52 -44.64 51.78
N LYS A 3 -21.32 -45.12 51.57
CA LYS A 3 -20.61 -46.32 52.02
C LYS A 3 -19.99 -47.06 50.85
N PHE A 4 -18.74 -46.84 50.62
CA PHE A 4 -17.65 -47.74 50.30
C PHE A 4 -16.52 -46.97 49.63
N LEU A 5 -15.79 -46.18 50.44
CA LEU A 5 -14.40 -45.85 50.14
C LEU A 5 -13.55 -46.94 50.75
N LEU A 6 -13.16 -47.93 49.97
CA LEU A 6 -12.07 -48.84 50.29
C LEU A 6 -10.83 -48.41 49.52
N PHE A 7 -9.96 -47.69 50.19
CA PHE A 7 -8.60 -47.39 49.69
C PHE A 7 -7.80 -48.69 49.66
N ILE A 8 -7.50 -49.25 48.49
CA ILE A 8 -6.45 -50.25 48.33
C ILE A 8 -5.20 -49.48 47.82
N PHE A 9 -4.34 -49.15 48.78
CA PHE A 9 -2.93 -48.84 48.50
C PHE A 9 -2.24 -50.17 48.13
N LEU A 10 -1.92 -50.43 46.88
CA LEU A 10 -1.03 -51.49 46.46
C LEU A 10 0.42 -50.98 46.61
N LEU A 11 1.08 -51.38 47.67
CA LEU A 11 2.52 -51.42 47.77
C LEU A 11 3.09 -52.50 46.84
N PRO A 12 4.18 -52.23 46.10
CA PRO A 12 4.81 -53.25 45.26
C PRO A 12 5.59 -54.21 46.17
N GLY A 13 5.11 -55.45 46.35
CA GLY A 13 5.89 -56.45 47.06
C GLY A 13 5.15 -57.64 47.69
N ALA A 14 3.87 -57.92 47.39
CA ALA A 14 3.23 -59.15 47.91
C ALA A 14 2.29 -59.72 46.83
N LEU A 15 2.88 -60.36 45.82
CA LEU A 15 2.19 -61.35 44.98
C LEU A 15 2.29 -62.67 45.68
N ASN A 16 1.22 -63.10 46.38
CA ASN A 16 0.69 -64.46 46.24
C ASN A 16 -0.57 -64.66 47.11
N THR A 17 -1.61 -65.18 46.46
CA THR A 17 -2.75 -65.92 47.00
C THR A 17 -3.77 -65.17 47.85
N PHE A 18 -4.61 -64.36 47.21
CA PHE A 18 -6.07 -64.35 47.45
C PHE A 18 -6.74 -63.96 46.15
N ALA A 19 -7.17 -64.93 45.35
CA ALA A 19 -8.05 -64.70 44.24
C ALA A 19 -9.43 -64.31 44.79
N PHE A 20 -9.62 -63.02 45.05
CA PHE A 20 -10.98 -62.46 45.22
C PHE A 20 -11.65 -62.55 43.85
N THR A 21 -12.42 -63.60 43.62
CA THR A 21 -13.37 -63.65 42.51
C THR A 21 -14.48 -62.65 42.82
N LEU A 22 -14.35 -61.41 42.26
CA LEU A 22 -15.43 -60.46 42.28
C LEU A 22 -16.70 -61.12 41.72
N SER A 23 -17.83 -60.90 42.38
CA SER A 23 -19.13 -61.31 41.86
C SER A 23 -19.35 -60.75 40.45
N PRO A 24 -20.17 -61.37 39.62
CA PRO A 24 -20.46 -60.83 38.31
C PRO A 24 -20.91 -59.39 38.33
N GLU A 25 -21.70 -58.99 39.34
CA GLU A 25 -22.17 -57.62 39.59
C GLU A 25 -20.99 -56.68 39.94
N ALA A 26 -20.07 -57.10 40.83
CA ALA A 26 -18.91 -56.29 41.19
C ALA A 26 -17.92 -56.11 39.99
N LYS A 27 -17.83 -57.11 39.10
CA LYS A 27 -17.03 -57.00 37.84
C LYS A 27 -17.69 -56.00 36.88
N GLN A 28 -19.01 -56.00 36.80
CA GLN A 28 -19.76 -55.07 35.97
C GLN A 28 -19.65 -53.62 36.49
N GLU A 29 -19.76 -53.41 37.82
CA GLU A 29 -19.54 -52.11 38.45
C GLU A 29 -18.10 -51.62 38.27
N ALA A 30 -17.09 -52.45 38.39
CA ALA A 30 -15.69 -52.10 38.16
C ALA A 30 -15.41 -51.73 36.68
N ALA A 31 -16.03 -52.47 35.75
CA ALA A 31 -15.92 -52.15 34.32
C ALA A 31 -16.58 -50.80 33.98
N LEU A 32 -17.74 -50.54 34.59
CA LEU A 32 -18.43 -49.24 34.49
C LEU A 32 -17.60 -48.10 35.00
N PHE A 33 -17.03 -48.25 36.21
CA PHE A 33 -16.16 -47.27 36.84
C PHE A 33 -14.92 -46.97 36.00
N ASN A 34 -14.27 -48.04 35.44
CA ASN A 34 -13.15 -47.88 34.51
C ASN A 34 -13.53 -47.12 33.25
N THR A 35 -14.67 -47.43 32.64
CA THR A 35 -15.17 -46.74 31.44
C THR A 35 -15.43 -45.26 31.73
N PHE A 36 -16.01 -44.94 32.90
CA PHE A 36 -16.22 -43.59 33.34
C PHE A 36 -14.89 -42.83 33.61
N LEU A 37 -13.91 -43.49 34.25
CA LEU A 37 -12.58 -42.90 34.44
C LEU A 37 -11.88 -42.65 33.11
N GLN A 38 -11.98 -43.57 32.14
CA GLN A 38 -11.46 -43.36 30.78
C GLN A 38 -12.13 -42.17 30.12
N ALA A 39 -13.46 -42.02 30.25
CA ALA A 39 -14.20 -40.88 29.69
C ALA A 39 -13.77 -39.57 30.34
N THR A 40 -13.66 -39.52 31.67
CA THR A 40 -13.25 -38.29 32.36
C THR A 40 -11.81 -37.90 32.09
N TYR A 41 -10.89 -38.86 31.95
CA TYR A 41 -9.52 -38.62 31.54
C TYR A 41 -9.46 -38.10 30.12
N ALA A 42 -10.16 -38.73 29.17
CA ALA A 42 -10.22 -38.32 27.78
C ALA A 42 -10.83 -36.90 27.63
N LEU A 43 -11.85 -36.55 28.40
CA LEU A 43 -12.40 -35.19 28.44
C LEU A 43 -11.38 -34.17 28.91
N ARG A 44 -10.58 -34.49 29.92
CA ARG A 44 -9.55 -33.60 30.44
C ARG A 44 -8.40 -33.35 29.45
N GLU A 45 -8.06 -34.41 28.67
CA GLU A 45 -7.00 -34.34 27.65
C GLU A 45 -7.55 -33.88 26.28
N GLU A 46 -8.81 -33.47 26.21
CA GLU A 46 -9.50 -33.07 24.96
C GLU A 46 -9.45 -34.15 23.86
N ASP A 47 -9.37 -35.43 24.25
CA ASP A 47 -9.32 -36.55 23.30
C ASP A 47 -10.70 -36.76 22.66
N PRO A 48 -10.82 -36.71 21.32
CA PRO A 48 -12.08 -37.00 20.63
C PRO A 48 -12.74 -38.31 21.01
N LYS A 49 -11.99 -39.29 21.55
CA LYS A 49 -12.50 -40.58 22.05
C LYS A 49 -13.35 -40.44 23.31
N ALA A 50 -13.33 -39.30 23.98
CA ALA A 50 -14.15 -39.04 25.15
C ALA A 50 -15.64 -39.30 24.86
N PHE A 51 -16.13 -38.88 23.71
CA PHE A 51 -17.51 -39.12 23.28
C PHE A 51 -17.85 -40.60 23.23
N LEU A 52 -16.98 -41.44 22.67
CA LEU A 52 -17.18 -42.89 22.59
C LEU A 52 -17.21 -43.56 23.99
N TYR A 53 -16.32 -43.12 24.90
CA TYR A 53 -16.30 -43.66 26.27
C TYR A 53 -17.55 -43.23 27.05
N LEU A 54 -18.03 -42.00 26.87
CA LEU A 54 -19.27 -41.54 27.46
C LEU A 54 -20.50 -42.30 26.93
N GLN A 55 -20.56 -42.64 25.63
CA GLN A 55 -21.62 -43.47 25.06
C GLN A 55 -21.65 -44.84 25.71
N LYS A 56 -20.48 -45.47 25.90
CA LYS A 56 -20.38 -46.77 26.59
C LYS A 56 -20.83 -46.69 28.06
N ALA A 57 -20.48 -45.60 28.75
CA ALA A 57 -20.92 -45.36 30.13
C ALA A 57 -22.45 -45.18 30.20
N LEU A 58 -23.05 -44.45 29.24
CA LEU A 58 -24.50 -44.26 29.18
C LEU A 58 -25.31 -45.55 28.95
N GLN A 59 -24.71 -46.53 28.24
CA GLN A 59 -25.36 -47.85 28.07
C GLN A 59 -25.68 -48.53 29.39
N SER A 60 -24.91 -48.23 30.43
CA SER A 60 -25.09 -48.87 31.77
C SER A 60 -25.94 -48.01 32.69
N ASP A 61 -26.12 -46.72 32.40
CA ASP A 61 -27.02 -45.81 33.11
C ASP A 61 -27.73 -44.90 32.09
N PRO A 62 -28.71 -45.44 31.34
CA PRO A 62 -29.34 -44.77 30.22
C PRO A 62 -30.09 -43.47 30.58
N ASP A 63 -30.48 -43.34 31.83
CA ASP A 63 -31.25 -42.19 32.32
C ASP A 63 -30.36 -41.12 33.00
N SER A 64 -29.07 -41.34 33.01
CA SER A 64 -28.12 -40.39 33.66
C SER A 64 -28.11 -39.05 32.97
N LYS A 65 -28.75 -38.05 33.58
CA LYS A 65 -28.67 -36.65 33.15
C LYS A 65 -27.23 -36.15 33.01
N TYR A 66 -26.39 -36.53 33.98
CA TYR A 66 -24.98 -36.12 33.98
C TYR A 66 -24.20 -36.62 32.76
N LEU A 67 -24.37 -37.92 32.40
CA LEU A 67 -23.70 -38.50 31.24
C LEU A 67 -24.24 -37.92 29.92
N LYS A 68 -25.55 -37.70 29.82
CA LYS A 68 -26.13 -37.03 28.64
C LYS A 68 -25.62 -35.62 28.46
N ARG A 69 -25.49 -34.83 29.54
CA ARG A 69 -24.91 -33.49 29.51
C ARG A 69 -23.45 -33.52 29.02
N LEU A 70 -22.64 -34.44 29.53
CA LEU A 70 -21.25 -34.59 29.09
C LEU A 70 -21.14 -35.01 27.63
N LEU A 71 -22.05 -35.85 27.12
CA LEU A 71 -22.11 -36.21 25.71
C LEU A 71 -22.43 -35.01 24.82
N VAL A 72 -23.40 -34.19 25.21
CA VAL A 72 -23.69 -32.93 24.50
C VAL A 72 -22.47 -32.03 24.49
N SER A 73 -21.84 -31.80 25.64
CA SER A 73 -20.63 -30.97 25.75
C SER A 73 -19.46 -31.51 24.89
N SER A 74 -19.26 -32.85 24.90
CA SER A 74 -18.19 -33.46 24.09
C SER A 74 -18.48 -33.39 22.58
N ALA A 75 -19.72 -33.56 22.16
CA ALA A 75 -20.11 -33.42 20.76
C ALA A 75 -19.86 -31.99 20.25
N LEU A 76 -20.21 -30.98 21.07
CA LEU A 76 -19.95 -29.57 20.76
C LEU A 76 -18.45 -29.27 20.67
N ALA A 77 -17.64 -29.78 21.59
CA ALA A 77 -16.18 -29.63 21.57
C ALA A 77 -15.55 -30.27 20.33
N ASN A 78 -16.09 -31.41 19.86
CA ASN A 78 -15.65 -32.08 18.65
C ASN A 78 -16.14 -31.41 17.34
N GLY A 79 -16.91 -30.32 17.43
CA GLY A 79 -17.47 -29.63 16.27
C GLY A 79 -18.57 -30.42 15.53
N LYS A 80 -19.23 -31.37 16.20
CA LYS A 80 -20.29 -32.23 15.69
C LYS A 80 -21.58 -32.09 16.49
N PRO A 81 -22.24 -30.93 16.44
CA PRO A 81 -23.45 -30.68 17.23
C PRO A 81 -24.60 -31.63 16.93
N GLU A 82 -24.66 -32.20 15.73
CA GLU A 82 -25.65 -33.21 15.34
C GLU A 82 -25.54 -34.50 16.16
N ASP A 83 -24.34 -34.89 16.59
CA ASP A 83 -24.12 -36.07 17.45
C ASP A 83 -24.67 -35.84 18.87
N ALA A 84 -24.90 -34.60 19.28
CA ALA A 84 -25.50 -34.26 20.57
C ALA A 84 -27.03 -34.47 20.62
N THR A 85 -27.73 -34.46 19.48
CA THR A 85 -29.19 -34.47 19.40
C THR A 85 -29.85 -35.60 20.17
N PRO A 86 -29.36 -36.87 20.17
CA PRO A 86 -30.00 -37.97 20.93
C PRO A 86 -29.91 -37.78 22.46
N TYR A 87 -29.07 -36.87 22.95
CA TYR A 87 -28.78 -36.67 24.37
C TYR A 87 -29.29 -35.32 24.89
N ALA A 88 -29.78 -34.46 24.00
CA ALA A 88 -30.22 -33.09 24.36
C ALA A 88 -31.45 -33.06 25.25
N ASP A 89 -32.17 -34.18 25.42
CA ASP A 89 -33.30 -34.35 26.33
C ASP A 89 -32.93 -34.25 27.83
N PHE A 90 -31.63 -34.21 28.16
CA PHE A 90 -31.13 -34.06 29.54
C PHE A 90 -31.72 -32.81 30.22
N ILE A 91 -32.00 -31.75 29.42
CA ILE A 91 -32.54 -30.48 29.91
C ILE A 91 -33.98 -30.65 30.47
N ASN A 92 -34.69 -31.71 30.09
CA ASN A 92 -36.06 -31.98 30.54
C ASN A 92 -36.10 -32.86 31.81
N GLN A 93 -34.93 -33.18 32.39
CA GLN A 93 -34.79 -34.10 33.53
C GLN A 93 -34.49 -33.34 34.82
N GLY A 94 -35.50 -33.22 35.69
CA GLY A 94 -35.35 -32.60 37.02
C GLY A 94 -34.99 -31.09 36.96
N GLU A 95 -34.42 -30.59 38.05
CA GLU A 95 -33.94 -29.22 38.11
C GLU A 95 -32.66 -29.03 37.27
N ASN A 96 -32.55 -27.88 36.60
CA ASN A 96 -31.44 -27.53 35.79
C ASN A 96 -30.54 -26.50 36.47
N SER A 97 -29.26 -26.72 36.45
CA SER A 97 -28.24 -25.74 36.88
C SER A 97 -28.00 -24.68 35.81
N ALA A 98 -27.25 -23.63 36.15
CA ALA A 98 -26.76 -22.64 35.19
C ALA A 98 -25.92 -23.32 34.09
N GLU A 99 -25.05 -24.28 34.45
CA GLU A 99 -24.24 -25.04 33.51
C GLU A 99 -25.08 -25.85 32.51
N ASP A 100 -26.18 -26.48 32.99
CA ASP A 100 -27.12 -27.23 32.13
C ASP A 100 -27.72 -26.32 31.04
N TRP A 101 -28.19 -25.14 31.42
CA TRP A 101 -28.74 -24.16 30.51
C TRP A 101 -27.69 -23.58 29.56
N SER A 102 -26.49 -23.37 30.04
CA SER A 102 -25.38 -22.86 29.20
C SER A 102 -25.01 -23.85 28.10
N ILE A 103 -24.84 -25.14 28.45
CA ILE A 103 -24.53 -26.21 27.50
C ILE A 103 -25.67 -26.41 26.50
N TYR A 104 -26.91 -26.36 26.97
CA TYR A 104 -28.09 -26.50 26.10
C TYR A 104 -28.23 -25.32 25.13
N GLY A 105 -27.98 -24.11 25.60
CA GLY A 105 -27.91 -22.92 24.76
C GLY A 105 -26.82 -23.01 23.66
N ALA A 106 -25.66 -23.51 24.02
CA ALA A 106 -24.59 -23.74 23.03
C ALA A 106 -24.99 -24.80 21.98
N TYR A 107 -25.68 -25.86 22.39
CA TYR A 107 -26.23 -26.86 21.47
C TYR A 107 -27.25 -26.24 20.53
N GLN A 108 -28.23 -25.51 21.04
CA GLN A 108 -29.27 -24.84 20.25
C GLN A 108 -28.66 -23.86 19.25
N TRP A 109 -27.67 -23.09 19.68
CA TRP A 109 -26.96 -22.16 18.79
C TRP A 109 -26.29 -22.90 17.62
N LYS A 110 -25.54 -23.96 17.92
CA LYS A 110 -24.81 -24.74 16.91
C LYS A 110 -25.72 -25.51 15.96
N THR A 111 -26.95 -25.84 16.39
CA THR A 111 -27.97 -26.49 15.56
C THR A 111 -28.90 -25.49 14.86
N GLY A 112 -28.72 -24.17 15.06
CA GLY A 112 -29.42 -23.11 14.34
C GLY A 112 -30.67 -22.57 15.04
N ASP A 113 -31.02 -23.06 16.22
CA ASP A 113 -32.11 -22.50 17.05
C ASP A 113 -31.58 -21.29 17.84
N LEU A 114 -31.44 -20.14 17.15
CA LEU A 114 -30.92 -18.93 17.77
C LEU A 114 -31.78 -18.39 18.89
N LYS A 115 -33.13 -18.47 18.76
CA LYS A 115 -34.08 -17.98 19.78
C LYS A 115 -34.02 -18.84 21.03
N GLY A 116 -34.08 -20.15 20.86
CA GLY A 116 -33.94 -21.08 21.98
C GLY A 116 -32.62 -20.94 22.70
N ALA A 117 -31.52 -20.78 21.94
CA ALA A 117 -30.19 -20.54 22.50
C ALA A 117 -30.16 -19.27 23.38
N LYS A 118 -30.77 -18.15 22.91
CA LYS A 118 -30.90 -16.91 23.65
C LYS A 118 -31.60 -17.12 24.98
N GLU A 119 -32.80 -17.74 24.94
CA GLU A 119 -33.59 -18.04 26.15
C GLU A 119 -32.82 -18.93 27.14
N SER A 120 -32.05 -19.91 26.64
CA SER A 120 -31.26 -20.82 27.48
C SER A 120 -30.11 -20.09 28.15
N TYR A 121 -29.39 -19.24 27.46
CA TYR A 121 -28.32 -18.42 28.07
C TYR A 121 -28.89 -17.41 29.07
N GLU A 122 -30.06 -16.79 28.80
CA GLU A 122 -30.74 -15.90 29.75
C GLU A 122 -31.09 -16.62 31.05
N LYS A 123 -31.61 -17.88 30.97
CA LYS A 123 -31.87 -18.71 32.13
C LYS A 123 -30.57 -19.07 32.89
N ALA A 124 -29.53 -19.44 32.18
CA ALA A 124 -28.22 -19.71 32.77
C ALA A 124 -27.69 -18.51 33.57
N LEU A 125 -27.69 -17.32 32.96
CA LEU A 125 -27.27 -16.05 33.57
C LEU A 125 -28.24 -15.49 34.63
N THR A 126 -29.47 -16.03 34.72
CA THR A 126 -30.39 -15.74 35.81
C THR A 126 -30.02 -16.56 37.04
N LEU A 127 -29.57 -17.81 36.84
CA LEU A 127 -29.17 -18.72 37.92
C LEU A 127 -27.76 -18.43 38.43
N ASP A 128 -26.82 -18.05 37.52
CA ASP A 128 -25.47 -17.64 37.84
C ASP A 128 -25.07 -16.40 37.02
N PRO A 129 -25.31 -15.20 37.57
CA PRO A 129 -24.97 -13.94 36.89
C PRO A 129 -23.47 -13.70 36.73
N GLU A 130 -22.62 -14.38 37.49
CA GLU A 130 -21.15 -14.22 37.52
C GLU A 130 -20.44 -15.18 36.53
N ASP A 131 -21.19 -16.05 35.84
CA ASP A 131 -20.59 -16.96 34.85
C ASP A 131 -20.14 -16.20 33.58
N THR A 132 -18.88 -15.75 33.62
CA THR A 132 -18.25 -15.00 32.51
C THR A 132 -18.18 -15.79 31.21
N ARG A 133 -18.06 -17.14 31.29
CA ARG A 133 -18.02 -18.00 30.10
C ARG A 133 -19.37 -18.00 29.36
N THR A 134 -20.45 -18.20 30.10
CA THR A 134 -21.80 -18.16 29.51
C THR A 134 -22.12 -16.77 28.98
N LEU A 135 -21.75 -15.73 29.71
CA LEU A 135 -21.95 -14.34 29.29
C LEU A 135 -21.22 -14.03 27.97
N TYR A 136 -19.97 -14.49 27.83
CA TYR A 136 -19.20 -14.34 26.58
C TYR A 136 -19.89 -15.04 25.40
N GLN A 137 -20.35 -16.28 25.58
CA GLN A 137 -21.07 -17.01 24.55
C GLN A 137 -22.41 -16.34 24.18
N TYR A 138 -23.11 -15.80 25.17
CA TYR A 138 -24.34 -15.06 24.96
C TYR A 138 -24.10 -13.79 24.15
N VAL A 139 -23.07 -13.02 24.43
CA VAL A 139 -22.67 -11.83 23.66
C VAL A 139 -22.36 -12.20 22.20
N LEU A 140 -21.60 -13.27 21.99
CA LEU A 140 -21.32 -13.76 20.64
C LEU A 140 -22.58 -14.18 19.89
N LEU A 141 -23.51 -14.88 20.55
CA LEU A 141 -24.81 -15.24 19.96
C LEU A 141 -25.58 -13.99 19.55
N LEU A 142 -25.67 -12.99 20.43
CA LEU A 142 -26.44 -11.76 20.18
C LEU A 142 -25.95 -10.99 18.95
N SER A 143 -24.66 -11.04 18.67
CA SER A 143 -24.09 -10.40 17.47
C SER A 143 -24.58 -11.03 16.14
N THR A 144 -25.18 -12.22 16.19
CA THR A 144 -25.74 -12.91 15.00
C THR A 144 -27.17 -12.51 14.67
N PHE A 145 -27.86 -11.83 15.58
CA PHE A 145 -29.22 -11.34 15.38
C PHE A 145 -29.28 -10.14 14.41
N PRO A 146 -30.47 -9.79 13.89
CA PRO A 146 -30.67 -8.53 13.17
C PRO A 146 -30.18 -7.34 14.00
N VAL A 147 -29.56 -6.34 13.33
CA VAL A 147 -28.79 -5.27 14.01
C VAL A 147 -29.60 -4.55 15.09
N ASP A 148 -30.87 -4.20 14.80
CA ASP A 148 -31.70 -3.47 15.78
C ASP A 148 -32.04 -4.35 16.97
N GLU A 149 -32.30 -5.64 16.78
CA GLU A 149 -32.56 -6.61 17.86
C GLU A 149 -31.27 -6.87 18.68
N ALA A 150 -30.14 -7.03 18.02
CA ALA A 150 -28.86 -7.16 18.69
C ALA A 150 -28.53 -5.91 19.54
N ALA A 151 -28.75 -4.72 19.00
CA ALA A 151 -28.55 -3.45 19.70
C ALA A 151 -29.45 -3.32 20.95
N GLU A 152 -30.72 -3.75 20.86
CA GLU A 152 -31.63 -3.78 22.01
C GLU A 152 -31.09 -4.75 23.08
N ASN A 153 -30.66 -5.94 22.68
CA ASN A 153 -30.13 -6.94 23.60
C ASN A 153 -28.85 -6.48 24.27
N PHE A 154 -27.88 -5.89 23.52
CA PHE A 154 -26.69 -5.31 24.09
C PHE A 154 -26.99 -4.14 25.05
N THR A 155 -28.01 -3.32 24.74
CA THR A 155 -28.44 -2.26 25.65
C THR A 155 -28.99 -2.84 26.97
N LYS A 156 -29.72 -3.97 26.93
CA LYS A 156 -30.19 -4.66 28.14
C LYS A 156 -29.01 -5.23 28.97
N ILE A 157 -27.95 -5.76 28.27
CA ILE A 157 -26.73 -6.20 28.93
C ILE A 157 -26.05 -5.04 29.64
N ALA A 158 -25.85 -3.91 28.95
CA ALA A 158 -25.21 -2.72 29.53
C ALA A 158 -25.95 -2.21 30.78
N GLN A 159 -27.29 -2.30 30.80
CA GLN A 159 -28.11 -1.89 31.94
C GLN A 159 -28.01 -2.89 33.10
N LYS A 160 -27.97 -4.20 32.80
CA LYS A 160 -27.93 -5.26 33.81
C LYS A 160 -26.54 -5.46 34.39
N TYR A 161 -25.51 -5.25 33.59
CA TYR A 161 -24.10 -5.46 33.94
C TYR A 161 -23.31 -4.19 33.66
N PRO A 162 -23.24 -3.21 34.60
CA PRO A 162 -22.56 -1.93 34.39
C PRO A 162 -21.09 -2.06 34.00
N ASP A 163 -20.39 -3.07 34.52
CA ASP A 163 -18.98 -3.33 34.21
C ASP A 163 -18.76 -3.76 32.75
N LEU A 164 -19.82 -4.21 32.06
CA LEU A 164 -19.78 -4.56 30.64
C LEU A 164 -20.44 -3.51 29.75
N ALA A 165 -20.86 -2.39 30.31
CA ALA A 165 -21.60 -1.37 29.55
C ALA A 165 -20.75 -0.81 28.40
N CYS A 166 -19.46 -0.56 28.62
CA CYS A 166 -18.55 -0.09 27.58
C CYS A 166 -18.46 -1.08 26.44
N ASP A 167 -18.22 -2.37 26.72
CA ASP A 167 -18.09 -3.42 25.70
C ASP A 167 -19.41 -3.59 24.92
N ALA A 168 -20.54 -3.64 25.62
CA ALA A 168 -21.85 -3.82 25.00
C ALA A 168 -22.21 -2.65 24.06
N TYR A 169 -21.95 -1.41 24.48
CA TYR A 169 -22.18 -0.24 23.62
C TYR A 169 -21.16 -0.17 22.47
N THR A 170 -19.91 -0.58 22.70
CA THR A 170 -18.89 -0.65 21.66
C THR A 170 -19.29 -1.63 20.56
N GLU A 171 -19.73 -2.85 20.93
CA GLU A 171 -20.22 -3.85 19.97
C GLU A 171 -21.46 -3.34 19.21
N THR A 172 -22.36 -2.67 19.89
CA THR A 172 -23.51 -2.02 19.23
C THR A 172 -23.05 -0.98 18.21
N GLY A 173 -22.07 -0.16 18.57
CA GLY A 173 -21.44 0.79 17.66
C GLY A 173 -20.85 0.11 16.42
N HIS A 174 -20.13 -1.00 16.61
CA HIS A 174 -19.58 -1.81 15.52
C HIS A 174 -20.66 -2.40 14.60
N LEU A 175 -21.78 -2.88 15.15
CA LEU A 175 -22.91 -3.39 14.37
C LEU A 175 -23.46 -2.32 13.42
N TYR A 176 -23.70 -1.10 13.93
CA TYR A 176 -24.21 0.00 13.12
C TYR A 176 -23.15 0.54 12.14
N LEU A 177 -21.87 0.55 12.51
CA LEU A 177 -20.76 0.95 11.63
C LEU A 177 -20.68 0.03 10.40
N ARG A 178 -20.76 -1.29 10.59
CA ARG A 178 -20.80 -2.28 9.49
C ARG A 178 -21.98 -2.05 8.55
N ARG A 179 -23.08 -1.51 9.03
CA ARG A 179 -24.28 -1.13 8.23
C ARG A 179 -24.20 0.29 7.68
N GLN A 180 -23.08 0.99 7.90
CA GLN A 180 -22.89 2.39 7.51
C GLN A 180 -23.93 3.35 8.13
N ASN A 181 -24.58 2.96 9.20
CA ASN A 181 -25.43 3.85 9.99
C ASN A 181 -24.57 4.63 10.99
N PHE A 182 -23.83 5.61 10.44
CA PHE A 182 -22.85 6.39 11.20
C PHE A 182 -23.46 7.15 12.38
N GLN A 183 -24.68 7.63 12.24
CA GLN A 183 -25.37 8.37 13.30
C GLN A 183 -25.60 7.49 14.55
N LYS A 184 -26.19 6.31 14.37
CA LYS A 184 -26.39 5.37 15.47
C LYS A 184 -25.06 4.84 16.01
N ALA A 185 -24.08 4.56 15.13
CA ALA A 185 -22.76 4.11 15.57
C ALA A 185 -22.10 5.15 16.49
N LEU A 186 -22.12 6.43 16.12
CA LEU A 186 -21.59 7.51 16.95
C LEU A 186 -22.32 7.66 18.28
N GLU A 187 -23.64 7.48 18.30
CA GLU A 187 -24.45 7.50 19.53
C GLU A 187 -23.97 6.42 20.50
N TYR A 188 -23.85 5.17 20.02
CA TYR A 188 -23.47 4.05 20.88
C TYR A 188 -22.00 4.09 21.29
N TYR A 189 -21.08 4.50 20.41
CA TYR A 189 -19.69 4.77 20.82
C TYR A 189 -19.60 5.92 21.84
N GLY A 190 -20.49 6.92 21.76
CA GLY A 190 -20.61 7.96 22.77
C GLY A 190 -20.97 7.39 24.15
N LYS A 191 -22.00 6.54 24.21
CA LYS A 191 -22.39 5.83 25.45
C LYS A 191 -21.27 4.93 25.99
N ALA A 192 -20.48 4.30 25.08
CA ALA A 192 -19.33 3.49 25.49
C ALA A 192 -18.23 4.35 26.14
N VAL A 193 -17.89 5.51 25.54
CA VAL A 193 -16.93 6.46 26.12
C VAL A 193 -17.41 7.04 27.47
N GLU A 194 -18.73 7.23 27.63
CA GLU A 194 -19.30 7.67 28.92
C GLU A 194 -19.23 6.58 29.97
N ALA A 195 -19.39 5.31 29.59
CA ALA A 195 -19.31 4.16 30.49
C ALA A 195 -17.87 3.88 30.93
N ASP A 196 -16.92 3.94 30.03
CA ASP A 196 -15.47 3.88 30.33
C ASP A 196 -14.68 4.84 29.45
N PRO A 197 -14.30 6.01 29.98
CA PRO A 197 -13.49 6.98 29.24
C PRO A 197 -12.07 6.51 28.93
N THR A 198 -11.57 5.45 29.58
CA THR A 198 -10.20 4.93 29.44
C THR A 198 -10.07 3.83 28.38
N GLU A 199 -11.18 3.29 27.89
CA GLU A 199 -11.19 2.29 26.82
C GLU A 199 -10.97 2.97 25.43
N PRO A 200 -9.92 2.58 24.66
CA PRO A 200 -9.58 3.24 23.41
C PRO A 200 -10.50 2.87 22.24
N THR A 201 -11.12 1.69 22.26
CA THR A 201 -11.85 1.12 21.10
C THR A 201 -12.99 1.99 20.59
N PRO A 202 -13.88 2.53 21.46
CA PRO A 202 -14.98 3.38 20.97
C PRO A 202 -14.49 4.71 20.39
N ARG A 203 -13.39 5.27 20.92
CA ARG A 203 -12.77 6.49 20.35
C ARG A 203 -12.17 6.22 18.96
N LEU A 204 -11.53 5.06 18.76
CA LEU A 204 -11.05 4.63 17.44
C LEU A 204 -12.23 4.51 16.45
N GLY A 205 -13.34 3.90 16.89
CA GLY A 205 -14.55 3.78 16.06
C GLY A 205 -15.16 5.13 15.68
N ARG A 206 -15.22 6.10 16.61
CA ARG A 206 -15.67 7.48 16.33
C ARG A 206 -14.72 8.17 15.36
N GLY A 207 -13.40 8.07 15.59
CA GLY A 207 -12.39 8.62 14.70
C GLY A 207 -12.49 8.09 13.27
N GLU A 208 -12.73 6.78 13.09
CA GLU A 208 -12.97 6.18 11.79
C GLU A 208 -14.21 6.74 11.08
N ILE A 209 -15.29 6.94 11.80
CA ILE A 209 -16.51 7.53 11.24
C ILE A 209 -16.28 8.99 10.84
N TYR A 210 -15.63 9.77 11.70
CA TYR A 210 -15.32 11.16 11.40
C TYR A 210 -14.39 11.30 10.18
N GLU A 211 -13.43 10.39 10.00
CA GLU A 211 -12.61 10.34 8.79
C GLU A 211 -13.44 10.05 7.54
N LYS A 212 -14.29 9.00 7.57
CA LYS A 212 -15.17 8.63 6.46
C LYS A 212 -16.17 9.71 6.09
N THR A 213 -16.55 10.54 7.04
CA THR A 213 -17.50 11.64 6.84
C THR A 213 -16.82 13.01 6.65
N ASN A 214 -15.49 13.04 6.49
CA ASN A 214 -14.66 14.24 6.33
C ASN A 214 -14.78 15.26 7.49
N GLN A 215 -15.12 14.80 8.67
CA GLN A 215 -15.20 15.62 9.88
C GLN A 215 -13.85 15.62 10.61
N PHE A 216 -12.81 16.13 9.91
CA PHE A 216 -11.42 15.97 10.29
C PHE A 216 -11.07 16.55 11.67
N PHE A 217 -11.66 17.65 12.08
CA PHE A 217 -11.40 18.23 13.42
C PHE A 217 -11.92 17.33 14.55
N LEU A 218 -13.07 16.65 14.36
CA LEU A 218 -13.59 15.70 15.33
C LEU A 218 -12.72 14.43 15.36
N MET A 219 -12.26 13.98 14.20
CA MET A 219 -11.30 12.86 14.13
C MET A 219 -10.01 13.18 14.88
N LEU A 220 -9.43 14.36 14.64
CA LEU A 220 -8.20 14.79 15.34
C LEU A 220 -8.41 14.82 16.85
N HIS A 221 -9.54 15.35 17.32
CA HIS A 221 -9.86 15.37 18.74
C HIS A 221 -9.86 13.97 19.37
N GLU A 222 -10.53 12.99 18.75
CA GLU A 222 -10.53 11.61 19.26
C GLU A 222 -9.13 11.00 19.28
N PHE A 223 -8.32 11.26 18.25
CA PHE A 223 -6.98 10.69 18.16
C PHE A 223 -5.97 11.39 19.10
N GLU A 224 -6.15 12.68 19.38
CA GLU A 224 -5.38 13.40 20.42
C GLU A 224 -5.68 12.85 21.81
N GLU A 225 -6.95 12.52 22.09
CA GLU A 225 -7.30 11.87 23.35
C GLU A 225 -6.65 10.48 23.47
N LEU A 226 -6.65 9.69 22.39
CA LEU A 226 -5.95 8.41 22.34
C LEU A 226 -4.44 8.57 22.53
N GLU A 227 -3.84 9.63 22.00
CA GLU A 227 -2.41 9.93 22.22
C GLU A 227 -2.13 10.25 23.70
N LYS A 228 -2.97 11.10 24.34
CA LYS A 228 -2.85 11.44 25.77
C LYS A 228 -2.99 10.21 26.67
N MET A 229 -3.85 9.27 26.28
CA MET A 229 -4.06 8.01 26.99
C MET A 229 -2.94 6.98 26.73
N GLY A 230 -2.02 7.24 25.79
CA GLY A 230 -0.93 6.33 25.42
C GLY A 230 -1.33 5.21 24.45
N TYR A 231 -2.49 5.29 23.82
CA TYR A 231 -3.02 4.29 22.88
C TYR A 231 -2.84 4.68 21.40
N ALA A 232 -2.21 5.83 21.12
CA ALA A 232 -1.88 6.18 19.74
C ALA A 232 -0.86 5.18 19.17
N ASN A 233 -1.16 4.67 17.98
CA ASN A 233 -0.25 3.79 17.24
C ASN A 233 0.19 4.45 15.93
N ALA A 234 1.07 3.79 15.16
CA ALA A 234 1.53 4.32 13.87
C ALA A 234 0.38 4.74 12.95
N GLY A 235 -0.67 3.91 12.91
CA GLY A 235 -1.83 4.17 12.05
C GLY A 235 -2.59 5.45 12.45
N THR A 236 -2.85 5.67 13.74
CA THR A 236 -3.51 6.87 14.24
C THR A 236 -2.63 8.12 14.01
N LEU A 237 -1.34 8.05 14.32
CA LEU A 237 -0.41 9.16 14.11
C LEU A 237 -0.26 9.52 12.61
N SER A 238 -0.17 8.52 11.74
CA SER A 238 -0.11 8.74 10.28
C SER A 238 -1.39 9.38 9.73
N ARG A 239 -2.56 8.96 10.24
CA ARG A 239 -3.85 9.56 9.88
C ARG A 239 -3.94 11.03 10.33
N MET A 240 -3.49 11.33 11.56
CA MET A 240 -3.38 12.72 12.04
C MET A 240 -2.46 13.54 11.14
N GLY A 241 -1.26 13.04 10.84
CA GLY A 241 -0.34 13.67 9.91
C GLY A 241 -0.96 13.93 8.53
N SER A 242 -1.73 12.98 8.01
CA SER A 242 -2.41 13.10 6.71
C SER A 242 -3.48 14.19 6.72
N VAL A 243 -4.24 14.31 7.80
CA VAL A 243 -5.25 15.37 7.95
C VAL A 243 -4.59 16.75 8.04
N TYR A 244 -3.54 16.88 8.86
CA TYR A 244 -2.78 18.14 8.94
C TYR A 244 -2.16 18.51 7.58
N PHE A 245 -1.67 17.53 6.84
CA PHE A 245 -1.17 17.75 5.47
C PHE A 245 -2.28 18.26 4.52
N LEU A 246 -3.47 17.66 4.59
CA LEU A 246 -4.63 18.04 3.77
C LEU A 246 -5.07 19.48 4.04
N VAL A 247 -5.09 19.90 5.31
CA VAL A 247 -5.43 21.27 5.71
C VAL A 247 -4.26 22.24 5.59
N LYS A 248 -3.12 21.78 5.04
CA LYS A 248 -1.88 22.55 4.80
C LYS A 248 -1.19 23.04 6.08
N ASP A 249 -1.47 22.43 7.21
CA ASP A 249 -0.69 22.60 8.44
C ASP A 249 0.53 21.65 8.40
N TYR A 250 1.52 22.06 7.62
CA TYR A 250 2.68 21.22 7.32
C TYR A 250 3.60 21.00 8.53
N GLU A 251 3.56 21.89 9.53
CA GLU A 251 4.32 21.75 10.76
C GLU A 251 3.79 20.59 11.62
N ASN A 252 2.48 20.58 11.88
CA ASN A 252 1.85 19.49 12.60
C ASN A 252 1.86 18.19 11.79
N ALA A 253 1.70 18.25 10.45
CA ALA A 253 1.84 17.09 9.59
C ALA A 253 3.20 16.41 9.76
N GLU A 254 4.30 17.18 9.66
CA GLU A 254 5.66 16.66 9.84
C GLU A 254 5.86 16.07 11.24
N LYS A 255 5.40 16.78 12.28
CA LYS A 255 5.46 16.30 13.67
C LYS A 255 4.84 14.91 13.85
N TYR A 256 3.63 14.73 13.35
CA TYR A 256 2.90 13.46 13.52
C TYR A 256 3.45 12.33 12.64
N PHE A 257 3.90 12.63 11.41
CA PHE A 257 4.58 11.64 10.59
C PHE A 257 5.94 11.22 11.17
N LEU A 258 6.70 12.14 11.78
CA LEU A 258 7.94 11.80 12.48
C LEU A 258 7.66 10.91 13.70
N LYS A 259 6.65 11.25 14.51
CA LYS A 259 6.24 10.39 15.64
C LYS A 259 5.84 8.99 15.18
N ALA A 260 5.07 8.86 14.07
CA ALA A 260 4.72 7.57 13.51
C ALA A 260 5.96 6.78 13.08
N LYS A 261 6.94 7.44 12.44
CA LYS A 261 8.20 6.83 12.01
C LYS A 261 9.06 6.37 13.20
N GLU A 262 9.19 7.20 14.24
CA GLU A 262 10.03 6.91 15.41
C GLU A 262 9.51 5.71 16.24
N HIS A 263 8.20 5.61 16.41
CA HIS A 263 7.60 4.55 17.22
C HIS A 263 7.53 3.20 16.50
N PHE A 264 7.53 3.17 15.16
CA PHE A 264 7.13 1.97 14.39
C PHE A 264 8.03 1.63 13.20
N ASN A 265 9.28 2.02 13.23
CA ASN A 265 10.34 1.65 12.27
C ASN A 265 9.82 1.38 10.83
N ALA A 266 9.68 2.45 10.02
CA ALA A 266 9.34 2.42 8.59
C ALA A 266 7.85 2.23 8.21
N ASP A 267 6.98 3.11 8.70
CA ASP A 267 5.66 3.28 8.10
C ASP A 267 5.80 3.91 6.69
N ALA A 268 5.51 3.11 5.68
CA ALA A 268 5.66 3.51 4.27
C ALA A 268 4.82 4.74 3.88
N PRO A 269 3.57 4.93 4.33
CA PRO A 269 2.81 6.16 4.12
C PRO A 269 3.46 7.39 4.74
N SER A 270 3.88 7.33 6.01
CA SER A 270 4.52 8.45 6.68
C SER A 270 5.83 8.86 6.01
N ALA A 271 6.64 7.90 5.58
CA ALA A 271 7.88 8.16 4.84
C ALA A 271 7.62 8.91 3.53
N TYR A 272 6.56 8.57 2.81
CA TYR A 272 6.17 9.25 1.58
C TYR A 272 5.76 10.71 1.83
N PHE A 273 4.90 10.96 2.81
CA PHE A 273 4.48 12.32 3.14
C PHE A 273 5.63 13.17 3.69
N LEU A 274 6.53 12.60 4.48
CA LEU A 274 7.75 13.27 4.93
C LEU A 274 8.64 13.66 3.75
N ALA A 275 8.74 12.82 2.72
CA ALA A 275 9.47 13.15 1.51
C ALA A 275 8.83 14.33 0.74
N LEU A 276 7.48 14.36 0.64
CA LEU A 276 6.76 15.48 0.02
C LEU A 276 6.94 16.79 0.81
N LEU A 277 6.90 16.72 2.14
CA LEU A 277 7.14 17.89 3.01
C LEU A 277 8.57 18.42 2.87
N ALA A 278 9.55 17.51 2.77
CA ALA A 278 10.94 17.88 2.53
C ALA A 278 11.13 18.48 1.12
N GLU A 279 10.46 17.94 0.09
CA GLU A 279 10.44 18.52 -1.26
C GLU A 279 9.92 19.94 -1.25
N GLN A 280 8.80 20.19 -0.56
CA GLN A 280 8.19 21.52 -0.46
C GLN A 280 9.14 22.54 0.20
N LYS A 281 9.97 22.10 1.15
CA LYS A 281 11.02 22.90 1.78
C LYS A 281 12.29 23.03 0.92
N GLY A 282 12.34 22.37 -0.25
CA GLY A 282 13.51 22.30 -1.11
C GLY A 282 14.63 21.38 -0.59
N ASP A 283 14.38 20.63 0.49
CA ASP A 283 15.35 19.70 1.06
C ASP A 283 15.25 18.32 0.38
N PHE A 284 15.70 18.28 -0.87
CA PHE A 284 15.69 17.04 -1.66
C PHE A 284 16.57 15.94 -1.06
N SER A 285 17.57 16.30 -0.23
CA SER A 285 18.43 15.32 0.43
C SER A 285 17.64 14.52 1.46
N ARG A 286 16.90 15.19 2.35
CA ARG A 286 15.99 14.52 3.29
C ARG A 286 14.89 13.77 2.56
N ALA A 287 14.35 14.33 1.48
CA ALA A 287 13.30 13.67 0.70
C ALA A 287 13.77 12.31 0.17
N VAL A 288 14.98 12.21 -0.38
CA VAL A 288 15.60 10.94 -0.81
C VAL A 288 15.76 9.99 0.39
N GLY A 289 16.21 10.50 1.54
CA GLY A 289 16.38 9.71 2.76
C GLY A 289 15.06 9.07 3.19
N TYR A 290 14.00 9.86 3.32
CA TYR A 290 12.69 9.37 3.73
C TYR A 290 12.12 8.33 2.76
N LEU A 291 12.26 8.53 1.45
CA LEU A 291 11.79 7.52 0.48
C LEU A 291 12.54 6.20 0.61
N ARG A 292 13.86 6.24 0.79
CA ARG A 292 14.69 5.03 0.92
C ARG A 292 14.48 4.28 2.23
N ASP A 293 14.11 5.00 3.29
CA ASP A 293 13.77 4.41 4.59
C ASP A 293 12.39 3.74 4.59
N ALA A 294 11.54 3.98 3.58
CA ALA A 294 10.24 3.34 3.50
C ALA A 294 10.37 1.84 3.31
N SER A 295 9.62 1.06 4.09
CA SER A 295 9.65 -0.41 4.06
C SER A 295 9.32 -1.03 2.70
N ASP A 296 8.55 -0.31 1.89
CA ASP A 296 8.13 -0.73 0.54
C ASP A 296 8.98 -0.12 -0.58
N TYR A 297 10.09 0.60 -0.28
CA TYR A 297 10.87 1.31 -1.28
C TYR A 297 11.31 0.42 -2.44
N ASP A 298 11.84 -0.77 -2.14
CA ASP A 298 12.34 -1.70 -3.15
C ASP A 298 11.21 -2.34 -3.98
N ALA A 299 10.00 -2.39 -3.44
CA ALA A 299 8.81 -2.93 -4.10
C ALA A 299 7.95 -1.84 -4.77
N ASN A 300 8.29 -0.56 -4.63
CA ASN A 300 7.47 0.56 -5.10
C ASN A 300 8.17 1.36 -6.22
N PRO A 301 7.77 1.15 -7.48
CA PRO A 301 8.38 1.81 -8.62
C PRO A 301 8.27 3.35 -8.57
N SER A 302 7.15 3.88 -8.06
CA SER A 302 6.93 5.33 -7.98
C SER A 302 7.89 6.01 -6.99
N LYS A 303 8.16 5.40 -5.83
CA LYS A 303 9.13 5.91 -4.86
C LYS A 303 10.55 5.91 -5.41
N GLN A 304 10.92 4.87 -6.15
CA GLN A 304 12.24 4.79 -6.78
C GLN A 304 12.42 5.85 -7.88
N LEU A 305 11.38 6.09 -8.69
CA LEU A 305 11.39 7.18 -9.67
C LEU A 305 11.51 8.54 -9.01
N GLN A 306 10.74 8.77 -7.96
CA GLN A 306 10.77 10.05 -7.25
C GLN A 306 12.11 10.31 -6.57
N ALA A 307 12.73 9.28 -5.98
CA ALA A 307 14.08 9.40 -5.42
C ALA A 307 15.11 9.74 -6.51
N ALA A 308 15.01 9.13 -7.68
CA ALA A 308 15.89 9.45 -8.81
C ALA A 308 15.68 10.90 -9.32
N PHE A 309 14.43 11.38 -9.34
CA PHE A 309 14.11 12.77 -9.66
C PHE A 309 14.73 13.73 -8.65
N TYR A 310 14.63 13.48 -7.35
CA TYR A 310 15.24 14.32 -6.31
C TYR A 310 16.76 14.32 -6.40
N LEU A 311 17.40 13.19 -6.72
CA LEU A 311 18.84 13.12 -6.97
C LEU A 311 19.25 14.01 -8.16
N LYS A 312 18.44 14.06 -9.21
CA LYS A 312 18.68 14.97 -10.34
C LYS A 312 18.54 16.44 -9.91
N ARG A 313 17.56 16.77 -9.06
CA ARG A 313 17.38 18.13 -8.49
C ARG A 313 18.56 18.55 -7.59
N LEU A 314 19.20 17.60 -6.93
CA LEU A 314 20.43 17.81 -6.14
C LEU A 314 21.70 17.97 -7.02
N ASN A 315 21.55 18.03 -8.35
CA ASN A 315 22.67 18.07 -9.29
C ASN A 315 23.60 16.82 -9.16
N GLN A 316 23.00 15.65 -8.87
CA GLN A 316 23.65 14.36 -8.76
C GLN A 316 23.20 13.41 -9.89
N PRO A 317 23.51 13.72 -11.17
CA PRO A 317 22.99 12.95 -12.31
C PRO A 317 23.47 11.51 -12.35
N LYS A 318 24.70 11.23 -11.85
CA LYS A 318 25.25 9.87 -11.82
C LYS A 318 24.53 8.97 -10.82
N GLU A 319 24.21 9.49 -9.64
CA GLU A 319 23.44 8.82 -8.61
C GLU A 319 22.00 8.59 -9.06
N SER A 320 21.39 9.58 -9.71
CA SER A 320 20.08 9.46 -10.35
C SER A 320 20.07 8.34 -11.40
N LEU A 321 21.07 8.31 -12.30
CA LEU A 321 21.20 7.26 -13.30
C LEU A 321 21.35 5.87 -12.66
N LYS A 322 22.16 5.76 -11.59
CA LYS A 322 22.35 4.51 -10.83
C LYS A 322 21.03 4.04 -10.19
N ALA A 323 20.28 4.97 -9.58
CA ALA A 323 18.97 4.67 -8.99
C ALA A 323 17.97 4.18 -10.05
N LEU A 324 17.88 4.87 -11.20
CA LEU A 324 17.03 4.45 -12.32
C LEU A 324 17.46 3.11 -12.92
N GLN A 325 18.77 2.81 -12.96
CA GLN A 325 19.25 1.50 -13.40
C GLN A 325 18.82 0.38 -12.46
N GLN A 326 18.84 0.62 -11.15
CA GLN A 326 18.36 -0.33 -10.14
C GLN A 326 16.86 -0.53 -10.28
N ALA A 327 16.09 0.55 -10.38
CA ALA A 327 14.66 0.52 -10.60
C ALA A 327 14.29 -0.26 -11.90
N TYR A 328 14.98 -0.02 -12.99
CA TYR A 328 14.75 -0.73 -14.26
C TYR A 328 15.06 -2.23 -14.18
N ARG A 329 16.03 -2.64 -13.34
CA ARG A 329 16.31 -4.06 -13.10
C ARG A 329 15.21 -4.73 -12.27
N ALA A 330 14.67 -4.00 -11.28
CA ALA A 330 13.59 -4.49 -10.42
C ALA A 330 12.25 -4.53 -11.17
N PHE A 331 11.99 -3.55 -12.03
CA PHE A 331 10.72 -3.36 -12.75
C PHE A 331 10.95 -3.20 -14.27
N PRO A 332 11.42 -4.26 -14.97
CA PRO A 332 11.86 -4.15 -16.37
C PRO A 332 10.73 -3.87 -17.37
N ASP A 333 9.48 -4.05 -16.97
CA ASP A 333 8.28 -3.83 -17.78
C ASP A 333 7.50 -2.58 -17.38
N ASN A 334 7.99 -1.82 -16.37
CA ASN A 334 7.41 -0.54 -16.02
C ASN A 334 7.81 0.52 -17.06
N ILE A 335 6.82 1.05 -17.76
CA ILE A 335 6.98 1.99 -18.89
C ILE A 335 7.64 3.30 -18.44
N GLU A 336 7.23 3.84 -17.28
CA GLU A 336 7.76 5.11 -16.77
C GLU A 336 9.23 4.97 -16.37
N ILE A 337 9.57 3.91 -15.63
CA ILE A 337 10.96 3.62 -15.26
C ILE A 337 11.83 3.45 -16.50
N ALA A 338 11.37 2.68 -17.49
CA ALA A 338 12.10 2.49 -18.74
C ALA A 338 12.34 3.82 -19.45
N TYR A 339 11.34 4.67 -19.51
CA TYR A 339 11.43 5.98 -20.15
C TYR A 339 12.44 6.90 -19.44
N PHE A 340 12.30 7.10 -18.13
CA PHE A 340 13.20 7.96 -17.37
C PHE A 340 14.64 7.42 -17.30
N TYR A 341 14.80 6.09 -17.25
CA TYR A 341 16.13 5.48 -17.34
C TYR A 341 16.78 5.75 -18.71
N ALA A 342 16.02 5.67 -19.78
CA ALA A 342 16.52 5.99 -21.12
C ALA A 342 16.91 7.47 -21.27
N LEU A 343 16.12 8.39 -20.68
CA LEU A 343 16.45 9.81 -20.61
C LEU A 343 17.79 10.02 -19.87
N ALA A 344 17.95 9.41 -18.70
CA ALA A 344 19.19 9.55 -17.93
C ALA A 344 20.41 8.94 -18.67
N LEU A 345 20.22 7.83 -19.39
CA LEU A 345 21.26 7.25 -20.25
C LEU A 345 21.62 8.19 -21.42
N HIS A 346 20.63 8.87 -22.01
CA HIS A 346 20.87 9.85 -23.07
C HIS A 346 21.66 11.04 -22.53
N ASP A 347 21.26 11.60 -21.39
CA ASP A 347 21.93 12.72 -20.73
C ASP A 347 23.41 12.39 -20.40
N ASP A 348 23.68 11.12 -20.05
CA ASP A 348 25.04 10.61 -19.77
C ASP A 348 25.79 10.14 -21.06
N ALA A 349 25.28 10.51 -22.24
CA ALA A 349 25.84 10.15 -23.55
C ALA A 349 25.94 8.63 -23.84
N GLN A 350 25.22 7.78 -23.07
CA GLN A 350 25.16 6.33 -23.29
C GLN A 350 24.09 5.95 -24.34
N TYR A 351 24.13 6.60 -25.49
CA TYR A 351 23.08 6.52 -26.53
C TYR A 351 22.73 5.10 -26.98
N LYS A 352 23.72 4.21 -27.11
CA LYS A 352 23.47 2.81 -27.51
C LYS A 352 22.61 2.06 -26.48
N LYS A 353 22.80 2.34 -25.18
CA LYS A 353 21.99 1.73 -24.13
C LYS A 353 20.61 2.36 -24.09
N ALA A 354 20.52 3.69 -24.19
CA ALA A 354 19.25 4.40 -24.30
C ALA A 354 18.38 3.84 -25.44
N ASN A 355 19.00 3.69 -26.63
CA ASN A 355 18.33 3.13 -27.81
C ASN A 355 17.79 1.71 -27.57
N LYS A 356 18.54 0.86 -26.86
CA LYS A 356 18.09 -0.50 -26.52
C LYS A 356 16.87 -0.49 -25.60
N VAL A 357 16.88 0.38 -24.60
CA VAL A 357 15.76 0.53 -23.65
C VAL A 357 14.53 1.07 -24.34
N LEU A 358 14.67 2.17 -25.12
CA LEU A 358 13.55 2.80 -25.83
C LEU A 358 12.95 1.89 -26.90
N LYS A 359 13.79 1.14 -27.62
CA LYS A 359 13.29 0.15 -28.57
C LYS A 359 12.46 -0.93 -27.88
N LYS A 360 12.93 -1.48 -26.72
CA LYS A 360 12.16 -2.45 -25.93
C LYS A 360 10.83 -1.84 -25.44
N LEU A 361 10.87 -0.61 -24.91
CA LEU A 361 9.69 0.10 -24.44
C LEU A 361 8.63 0.26 -25.54
N LEU A 362 9.05 0.65 -26.74
CA LEU A 362 8.13 0.86 -27.87
C LEU A 362 7.56 -0.45 -28.46
N LEU A 363 8.14 -1.61 -28.15
CA LEU A 363 7.51 -2.90 -28.44
C LEU A 363 6.30 -3.18 -27.54
N THR A 364 6.34 -2.74 -26.28
CA THR A 364 5.25 -2.92 -25.32
C THR A 364 4.25 -1.77 -25.33
N ALA A 365 4.71 -0.55 -25.64
CA ALA A 365 3.91 0.67 -25.67
C ALA A 365 4.12 1.44 -27.00
N PRO A 366 3.63 0.92 -28.14
CA PRO A 366 3.91 1.50 -29.46
C PRO A 366 3.31 2.91 -29.67
N LEU A 367 2.31 3.30 -28.89
CA LEU A 367 1.69 4.62 -28.94
C LEU A 367 2.27 5.61 -27.92
N TYR A 368 3.37 5.27 -27.24
CA TYR A 368 4.03 6.22 -26.34
C TYR A 368 4.87 7.21 -27.16
N HIS A 369 4.23 8.28 -27.63
CA HIS A 369 4.81 9.24 -28.57
C HIS A 369 6.04 9.97 -28.01
N ASP A 370 6.04 10.32 -26.73
CA ASP A 370 7.20 10.97 -26.08
C ASP A 370 8.43 10.06 -26.06
N ALA A 371 8.24 8.77 -25.78
CA ALA A 371 9.33 7.80 -25.84
C ALA A 371 9.85 7.61 -27.28
N ARG A 372 8.97 7.69 -28.29
CA ARG A 372 9.36 7.62 -29.69
C ARG A 372 10.16 8.84 -30.12
N LEU A 373 9.75 10.03 -29.69
CA LEU A 373 10.52 11.25 -29.92
C LEU A 373 11.89 11.19 -29.25
N GLN A 374 11.93 10.76 -27.97
CA GLN A 374 13.20 10.59 -27.26
C GLN A 374 14.10 9.53 -27.91
N TYR A 375 13.51 8.47 -28.48
CA TYR A 375 14.25 7.48 -29.26
C TYR A 375 14.88 8.11 -30.49
N ALA A 376 14.14 8.96 -31.20
CA ALA A 376 14.68 9.68 -32.34
C ALA A 376 15.84 10.62 -31.97
N TYR A 377 15.72 11.39 -30.87
CA TYR A 377 16.84 12.19 -30.33
C TYR A 377 18.09 11.35 -30.00
N SER A 378 17.88 10.21 -29.36
CA SER A 378 18.98 9.32 -28.99
C SER A 378 19.62 8.63 -30.19
N LEU A 379 18.84 8.34 -31.25
CA LEU A 379 19.34 7.80 -32.52
C LEU A 379 20.11 8.86 -33.30
N GLU A 380 19.66 10.11 -33.32
CA GLU A 380 20.37 11.24 -33.92
C GLU A 380 21.75 11.39 -33.27
N SER A 381 21.79 11.48 -31.93
CA SER A 381 23.05 11.59 -31.16
C SER A 381 23.99 10.39 -31.39
N ALA A 382 23.42 9.19 -31.59
CA ALA A 382 24.16 7.98 -31.98
C ALA A 382 24.54 7.91 -33.47
N ARG A 383 24.13 8.89 -34.28
CA ARG A 383 24.29 8.96 -35.74
C ARG A 383 23.63 7.80 -36.50
N ASN A 384 22.58 7.23 -35.96
CA ASN A 384 21.75 6.21 -36.62
C ASN A 384 20.58 6.88 -37.33
N TYR A 385 20.89 7.63 -38.39
CA TYR A 385 19.95 8.51 -39.05
C TYR A 385 18.80 7.76 -39.76
N GLN A 386 19.05 6.58 -40.30
CA GLN A 386 18.03 5.79 -40.98
C GLN A 386 16.90 5.39 -40.00
N GLU A 387 17.25 4.86 -38.86
CA GLU A 387 16.27 4.46 -37.85
C GLU A 387 15.58 5.68 -37.21
N MET A 388 16.33 6.77 -36.99
CA MET A 388 15.77 8.05 -36.54
C MET A 388 14.67 8.53 -37.48
N GLU A 389 14.92 8.56 -38.79
CA GLU A 389 13.94 8.98 -39.77
C GLU A 389 12.71 8.07 -39.77
N ASN A 390 12.89 6.75 -39.64
CA ASN A 390 11.79 5.81 -39.47
C ASN A 390 10.90 6.15 -38.26
N GLN A 391 11.52 6.41 -37.11
CA GLN A 391 10.78 6.73 -35.91
C GLN A 391 10.04 8.08 -35.99
N LEU A 392 10.68 9.08 -36.64
CA LEU A 392 10.05 10.38 -36.86
C LEU A 392 8.88 10.28 -37.88
N ASN A 393 9.02 9.48 -38.94
CA ASN A 393 7.93 9.25 -39.87
C ASN A 393 6.72 8.61 -39.16
N ILE A 394 6.93 7.57 -38.39
CA ILE A 394 5.86 6.95 -37.60
C ILE A 394 5.23 7.97 -36.63
N LEU A 395 6.03 8.77 -35.93
CA LEU A 395 5.51 9.79 -35.02
C LEU A 395 4.66 10.82 -35.73
N LEU A 396 5.12 11.31 -36.89
CA LEU A 396 4.41 12.33 -37.68
C LEU A 396 3.16 11.80 -38.40
N GLU A 397 3.02 10.48 -38.62
CA GLU A 397 1.77 9.86 -39.04
C GLU A 397 0.67 10.01 -37.99
N TYR A 398 1.02 9.82 -36.70
CA TYR A 398 0.07 9.96 -35.58
C TYR A 398 -0.09 11.41 -35.13
N GLN A 399 0.97 12.19 -35.18
CA GLN A 399 1.05 13.57 -34.70
C GLN A 399 1.65 14.49 -35.79
N PRO A 400 0.92 14.80 -36.86
CA PRO A 400 1.45 15.58 -37.98
C PRO A 400 1.96 16.98 -37.60
N ASN A 401 1.46 17.52 -36.50
CA ASN A 401 1.80 18.83 -35.93
C ASN A 401 2.73 18.75 -34.74
N ASN A 402 3.49 17.67 -34.56
CA ASN A 402 4.49 17.59 -33.51
C ASN A 402 5.71 18.46 -33.88
N ALA A 403 5.71 19.70 -33.39
CA ALA A 403 6.73 20.70 -33.71
C ALA A 403 8.15 20.25 -33.37
N ALA A 404 8.34 19.55 -32.26
CA ALA A 404 9.67 19.03 -31.83
C ALA A 404 10.17 17.93 -32.80
N ALA A 405 9.29 17.05 -33.27
CA ALA A 405 9.64 16.02 -34.24
C ALA A 405 9.99 16.64 -35.60
N LEU A 406 9.21 17.63 -36.05
CA LEU A 406 9.47 18.38 -37.30
C LEU A 406 10.83 19.10 -37.21
N ASN A 407 11.09 19.78 -36.07
CA ASN A 407 12.39 20.46 -35.84
C ASN A 407 13.55 19.48 -35.85
N LEU A 408 13.47 18.38 -35.09
CA LEU A 408 14.54 17.37 -35.05
C LEU A 408 14.84 16.82 -36.46
N TYR A 409 13.81 16.56 -37.25
CA TYR A 409 13.98 16.07 -38.62
C TYR A 409 14.69 17.10 -39.49
N ALA A 410 14.23 18.35 -39.47
CA ALA A 410 14.82 19.46 -40.22
C ALA A 410 16.28 19.69 -39.81
N TYR A 411 16.55 19.75 -38.51
CA TYR A 411 17.89 19.91 -37.95
C TYR A 411 18.85 18.82 -38.43
N SER A 412 18.44 17.54 -38.30
CA SER A 412 19.29 16.42 -38.73
C SER A 412 19.58 16.43 -40.25
N LEU A 413 18.60 16.76 -41.08
CA LEU A 413 18.81 16.91 -42.52
C LEU A 413 19.76 18.07 -42.83
N ALA A 414 19.60 19.20 -42.14
CA ALA A 414 20.45 20.38 -42.32
C ALA A 414 21.91 20.08 -41.86
N GLN A 415 22.10 19.43 -40.71
CA GLN A 415 23.42 19.05 -40.25
C GLN A 415 24.17 18.20 -41.29
N ARG A 416 23.52 17.26 -41.92
CA ARG A 416 24.08 16.41 -42.98
C ARG A 416 24.19 17.09 -44.34
N GLY A 417 23.51 18.21 -44.54
CA GLY A 417 23.41 18.90 -45.85
C GLY A 417 22.56 18.11 -46.87
N GLU A 418 21.64 17.27 -46.40
CA GLU A 418 20.81 16.39 -47.21
C GLU A 418 19.39 16.92 -47.33
N ARG A 419 18.77 16.74 -48.50
CA ARG A 419 17.34 17.04 -48.71
C ARG A 419 16.90 18.39 -48.11
N LEU A 420 17.72 19.45 -48.31
CA LEU A 420 17.50 20.78 -47.73
C LEU A 420 16.13 21.37 -48.02
N PRO A 421 15.50 21.15 -49.23
CA PRO A 421 14.10 21.58 -49.45
C PRO A 421 13.12 20.95 -48.46
N LYS A 422 13.30 19.66 -48.12
CA LYS A 422 12.45 18.98 -47.12
C LYS A 422 12.73 19.49 -45.69
N ALA A 423 13.98 19.75 -45.37
CA ALA A 423 14.33 20.39 -44.11
C ALA A 423 13.63 21.76 -43.96
N GLN A 424 13.64 22.57 -45.04
CA GLN A 424 12.95 23.85 -45.09
C GLN A 424 11.44 23.72 -44.87
N GLU A 425 10.79 22.74 -45.48
CA GLU A 425 9.36 22.47 -45.29
C GLU A 425 9.05 22.13 -43.84
N PHE A 426 9.82 21.24 -43.23
CA PHE A 426 9.58 20.77 -41.86
C PHE A 426 9.78 21.87 -40.85
N ILE A 427 10.87 22.67 -40.94
CA ILE A 427 11.11 23.73 -40.01
C ILE A 427 10.11 24.89 -40.18
N ALA A 428 9.67 25.18 -41.38
CA ALA A 428 8.61 26.15 -41.59
C ALA A 428 7.30 25.74 -40.91
N LYS A 429 6.93 24.46 -40.96
CA LYS A 429 5.78 23.92 -40.21
C LYS A 429 5.99 24.04 -38.68
N ALA A 430 7.18 23.71 -38.16
CA ALA A 430 7.48 23.81 -36.76
C ALA A 430 7.36 25.26 -36.26
N LEU A 431 7.92 26.23 -37.00
CA LEU A 431 7.83 27.65 -36.70
C LEU A 431 6.41 28.21 -36.82
N ALA A 432 5.60 27.71 -37.72
CA ALA A 432 4.18 28.08 -37.81
C ALA A 432 3.41 27.67 -36.52
N LEU A 433 3.82 26.60 -35.84
CA LEU A 433 3.24 26.12 -34.59
C LEU A 433 3.79 26.90 -33.39
N ASN A 434 5.11 27.16 -33.34
CA ASN A 434 5.79 27.87 -32.26
C ASN A 434 6.75 28.92 -32.83
N PRO A 435 6.27 30.12 -33.17
CA PRO A 435 7.06 31.14 -33.90
C PRO A 435 8.19 31.75 -33.06
N THR A 436 8.12 31.67 -31.74
CA THR A 436 9.07 32.28 -30.82
C THR A 436 10.08 31.28 -30.20
N ASP A 437 10.07 30.03 -30.64
CA ASP A 437 11.03 29.04 -30.17
C ASP A 437 12.39 29.28 -30.82
N TYR A 438 13.36 29.69 -30.01
CA TYR A 438 14.70 30.01 -30.47
C TYR A 438 15.46 28.81 -31.05
N SER A 439 15.14 27.59 -30.65
CA SER A 439 15.74 26.37 -31.23
C SER A 439 15.22 26.11 -32.64
N PHE A 440 13.97 26.49 -32.91
CA PHE A 440 13.39 26.40 -34.26
C PHE A 440 13.92 27.51 -35.17
N ILE A 441 14.06 28.74 -34.64
CA ILE A 441 14.67 29.86 -35.36
C ILE A 441 16.11 29.51 -35.73
N ASP A 442 16.89 28.94 -34.83
CA ASP A 442 18.26 28.48 -35.11
C ASP A 442 18.31 27.40 -36.18
N THR A 443 17.43 26.39 -36.08
CA THR A 443 17.35 25.32 -37.08
C THR A 443 16.99 25.91 -38.49
N GLN A 444 16.05 26.84 -38.54
CA GLN A 444 15.69 27.54 -39.81
C GLN A 444 16.90 28.30 -40.37
N ALA A 445 17.62 29.03 -39.54
CA ALA A 445 18.83 29.74 -39.90
C ALA A 445 19.93 28.78 -40.38
N TRP A 446 20.06 27.63 -39.72
CA TRP A 446 21.02 26.61 -40.11
C TRP A 446 20.67 25.97 -41.49
N VAL A 447 19.39 25.75 -41.78
CA VAL A 447 18.93 25.33 -43.10
C VAL A 447 19.33 26.38 -44.15
N TYR A 448 19.10 27.69 -43.94
CA TYR A 448 19.53 28.74 -44.84
C TYR A 448 21.04 28.80 -45.00
N PHE A 449 21.80 28.64 -43.94
CA PHE A 449 23.26 28.56 -43.99
C PHE A 449 23.71 27.44 -44.94
N LYS A 450 23.15 26.23 -44.80
CA LYS A 450 23.47 25.09 -45.66
C LYS A 450 23.05 25.28 -47.12
N GLN A 451 22.02 26.08 -47.35
CA GLN A 451 21.59 26.54 -48.69
C GLN A 451 22.45 27.68 -49.22
N LYS A 452 23.46 28.15 -48.44
CA LYS A 452 24.35 29.29 -48.73
C LYS A 452 23.61 30.63 -48.75
N ASN A 453 22.40 30.73 -48.20
CA ASN A 453 21.69 31.97 -48.01
C ASN A 453 22.10 32.60 -46.66
N TYR A 454 23.33 33.12 -46.61
CA TYR A 454 23.94 33.61 -45.38
C TYR A 454 23.25 34.85 -44.84
N THR A 455 22.68 35.72 -45.69
CA THR A 455 21.96 36.91 -45.26
C THR A 455 20.72 36.52 -44.45
N ALA A 456 19.88 35.63 -44.99
CA ALA A 456 18.69 35.19 -44.27
C ALA A 456 19.05 34.42 -42.98
N ALA A 457 20.15 33.67 -42.98
CA ALA A 457 20.65 32.99 -41.77
C ALA A 457 21.09 34.00 -40.71
N GLU A 458 21.82 35.05 -41.08
CA GLU A 458 22.28 36.12 -40.21
C GLU A 458 21.11 36.87 -39.56
N ASP A 459 20.13 37.29 -40.37
CA ASP A 459 18.96 38.03 -39.89
C ASP A 459 18.17 37.25 -38.85
N LEU A 460 17.96 35.96 -39.05
CA LEU A 460 17.27 35.10 -38.07
C LEU A 460 18.09 34.95 -36.80
N LEU A 461 19.37 34.65 -36.88
CA LEU A 461 20.20 34.45 -35.68
C LEU A 461 20.37 35.74 -34.89
N LYS A 462 20.40 36.89 -35.52
CA LYS A 462 20.40 38.20 -34.85
C LYS A 462 19.09 38.54 -34.12
N SER A 463 17.97 37.93 -34.54
CA SER A 463 16.69 38.10 -33.82
C SER A 463 16.66 37.38 -32.45
N ILE A 464 17.61 36.46 -32.20
CA ILE A 464 17.71 35.73 -30.94
C ILE A 464 18.36 36.63 -29.88
N PRO A 465 17.78 36.79 -28.69
CA PRO A 465 18.34 37.58 -27.61
C PRO A 465 19.77 37.16 -27.23
N GLN A 466 20.59 38.16 -26.86
CA GLN A 466 21.99 37.92 -26.53
C GLN A 466 22.20 36.96 -25.36
N GLU A 467 21.29 36.98 -24.39
CA GLU A 467 21.31 36.06 -23.23
C GLU A 467 21.12 34.60 -23.67
N VAL A 468 20.30 34.36 -24.69
CA VAL A 468 20.07 33.02 -25.26
C VAL A 468 21.31 32.55 -26.02
N LEU A 469 21.94 33.43 -26.80
CA LEU A 469 23.18 33.14 -27.51
C LEU A 469 24.33 32.78 -26.54
N GLN A 470 24.43 33.51 -25.41
CA GLN A 470 25.43 33.24 -24.37
C GLN A 470 25.17 31.91 -23.64
N ALA A 471 23.90 31.57 -23.40
CA ALA A 471 23.50 30.35 -22.74
C ALA A 471 23.55 29.12 -23.64
N ASN A 472 23.59 29.30 -24.98
CA ASN A 472 23.48 28.22 -25.95
C ASN A 472 24.68 28.18 -26.93
N PRO A 473 25.76 27.45 -26.62
CA PRO A 473 26.98 27.40 -27.44
C PRO A 473 26.76 26.92 -28.87
N GLU A 474 25.72 26.15 -29.16
CA GLU A 474 25.43 25.68 -30.51
C GLU A 474 24.89 26.82 -31.38
N ILE A 475 23.92 27.60 -30.85
CA ILE A 475 23.39 28.78 -31.57
C ILE A 475 24.50 29.80 -31.77
N ALA A 476 25.36 30.04 -30.77
CA ALA A 476 26.53 30.88 -30.92
C ALA A 476 27.49 30.38 -32.03
N TYR A 477 27.72 29.07 -32.10
CA TYR A 477 28.49 28.47 -33.19
C TYR A 477 27.90 28.74 -34.56
N HIS A 478 26.58 28.58 -34.69
CA HIS A 478 25.91 28.82 -35.99
C HIS A 478 26.04 30.25 -36.43
N LEU A 479 25.85 31.23 -35.54
CA LEU A 479 26.05 32.65 -35.85
C LEU A 479 27.54 32.95 -36.18
N GLY A 480 28.48 32.39 -35.41
CA GLY A 480 29.89 32.50 -35.67
C GLY A 480 30.31 31.91 -37.02
N ALA A 481 29.67 30.81 -37.47
CA ALA A 481 29.88 30.20 -38.77
C ALA A 481 29.36 31.09 -39.93
N VAL A 482 28.17 31.71 -39.73
CA VAL A 482 27.63 32.68 -40.71
C VAL A 482 28.58 33.86 -40.87
N TYR A 483 29.06 34.48 -39.80
CA TYR A 483 30.02 35.57 -39.87
C TYR A 483 31.34 35.18 -40.51
N PHE A 484 31.81 33.95 -40.27
CA PHE A 484 33.01 33.42 -40.91
C PHE A 484 32.86 33.35 -42.44
N GLU A 485 31.72 32.88 -42.94
CA GLU A 485 31.43 32.76 -44.38
C GLU A 485 31.16 34.13 -45.04
N THR A 486 30.51 35.07 -44.35
CA THR A 486 30.28 36.44 -44.81
C THR A 486 31.53 37.36 -44.68
N GLY A 487 32.62 36.88 -44.06
CA GLY A 487 33.89 37.61 -43.96
C GLY A 487 33.97 38.59 -42.77
N ASN A 488 32.95 38.67 -41.91
CA ASN A 488 32.98 39.49 -40.72
C ASN A 488 33.80 38.81 -39.62
N ARG A 489 35.13 39.00 -39.68
CA ARG A 489 36.09 38.29 -38.82
C ARG A 489 35.97 38.60 -37.34
N GLU A 490 35.64 39.86 -37.02
CA GLU A 490 35.50 40.30 -35.60
C GLU A 490 34.32 39.59 -34.94
N GLN A 491 33.14 39.65 -35.56
CA GLN A 491 31.96 39.01 -35.04
C GLN A 491 32.10 37.47 -35.06
N ALA A 492 32.70 36.90 -36.09
CA ALA A 492 32.99 35.48 -36.15
C ALA A 492 33.84 35.03 -34.94
N LYS A 493 34.85 35.84 -34.54
CA LYS A 493 35.71 35.53 -33.41
C LYS A 493 34.90 35.50 -32.11
N ILE A 494 34.09 36.53 -31.84
CA ILE A 494 33.29 36.65 -30.62
C ILE A 494 32.38 35.42 -30.44
N TYR A 495 31.57 35.09 -31.44
CA TYR A 495 30.59 34.00 -31.30
C TYR A 495 31.23 32.62 -31.35
N LEU A 496 32.34 32.42 -32.10
CA LEU A 496 33.08 31.16 -32.04
C LEU A 496 33.73 30.94 -30.67
N GLU A 497 34.27 32.02 -30.03
CA GLU A 497 34.82 31.92 -28.67
C GLU A 497 33.79 31.46 -27.64
N MET A 498 32.54 31.95 -27.72
CA MET A 498 31.41 31.49 -26.85
C MET A 498 31.16 29.98 -27.03
N ALA A 499 31.32 29.45 -28.23
CA ALA A 499 31.07 28.06 -28.56
C ALA A 499 32.25 27.10 -28.27
N LEU A 500 33.48 27.60 -28.05
CA LEU A 500 34.70 26.78 -27.87
C LEU A 500 34.60 25.74 -26.76
N PRO A 501 33.97 26.00 -25.60
CA PRO A 501 33.96 25.02 -24.51
C PRO A 501 33.34 23.68 -24.88
N THR A 502 32.27 23.69 -25.69
CA THR A 502 31.45 22.51 -25.96
C THR A 502 31.43 22.07 -27.43
N GLN A 503 31.66 23.00 -28.41
CA GLN A 503 31.51 22.71 -29.82
C GLN A 503 32.85 22.44 -30.52
N LYS A 504 33.05 21.19 -30.97
CA LYS A 504 34.27 20.77 -31.69
C LYS A 504 34.44 21.49 -33.04
N GLU A 505 33.34 21.73 -33.72
CA GLU A 505 33.27 22.41 -35.00
C GLU A 505 33.68 23.88 -34.86
N ALA A 506 33.25 24.53 -33.79
CA ALA A 506 33.70 25.89 -33.46
C ALA A 506 35.25 25.95 -33.31
N LYS A 507 35.85 24.99 -32.62
CA LYS A 507 37.34 24.90 -32.47
C LYS A 507 38.04 24.81 -33.83
N LYS A 508 37.49 24.04 -34.77
CA LYS A 508 38.07 23.88 -36.11
C LYS A 508 37.96 25.18 -36.89
N LEU A 509 36.81 25.84 -36.84
CA LEU A 509 36.51 27.07 -37.58
C LEU A 509 37.34 28.23 -37.00
N TYR A 510 37.44 28.34 -35.68
CA TYR A 510 38.24 29.33 -35.00
C TYR A 510 39.72 29.24 -35.37
N LYS A 511 40.30 28.04 -35.44
CA LYS A 511 41.69 27.83 -35.94
C LYS A 511 41.88 28.28 -37.38
N LYS A 512 40.87 28.10 -38.26
CA LYS A 512 40.91 28.59 -39.64
C LYS A 512 40.88 30.11 -39.66
N LEU A 513 40.05 30.73 -38.79
CA LEU A 513 39.94 32.20 -38.67
C LEU A 513 41.31 32.80 -38.29
N GLN A 514 41.98 32.24 -37.29
CA GLN A 514 43.31 32.68 -36.83
C GLN A 514 44.36 32.57 -37.93
N LYS A 515 44.39 31.47 -38.68
CA LYS A 515 45.31 31.30 -39.79
C LYS A 515 45.08 32.29 -40.94
N LYS A 516 43.82 32.69 -41.19
CA LYS A 516 43.50 33.72 -42.21
C LYS A 516 43.83 35.14 -41.71
N ALA A 517 43.94 35.38 -40.41
CA ALA A 517 44.36 36.66 -39.83
C ALA A 517 45.90 36.85 -39.81
N ALA A 518 46.68 35.77 -39.84
CA ALA A 518 48.13 35.75 -39.85
C ALA A 518 48.75 35.82 -41.27
N ARG A 519 47.92 35.73 -42.27
CA ARG A 519 48.29 35.95 -43.69
C ARG A 519 47.76 37.30 -44.19
#